data_e17c1df84a0e0615ef54e03ecea31fee
#
_entry.id   e17c1df84a0e0615ef54e03ecea31fee
#
_cell.length_a   1.000
_cell.length_b   1.000
_cell.length_c   1.000
_cell.angle_alpha   90.00
_cell.angle_beta   90.00
_cell.angle_gamma   90.00
#
_symmetry.space_group_name_H-M   'P 1'
#
loop_
_entity.id
_entity.type
_entity.pdbx_description
1 polymer ?
#
loop_
_entity_poly.entity_id
_entity_poly.type
_entity_poly.pdbx_seq_one_letter_code
_entity_poly.pdbx_strand_id
1 'polypeptide(L)' 'MSSKSLLHQAKLNEWISRFADQKASGLTVVEWCKQNNLSEYKYFYWKRLLKEEAIEQALPDIVP' A
#
# COMPACT_ATOMS: atom_id res chain seq x y z
N MET A 1 -13.76 9.34 16.89
CA MET A 1 -12.97 8.63 15.96
C MET A 1 -13.37 7.20 15.88
N SER A 2 -13.54 6.71 14.74
CA SER A 2 -14.08 5.38 14.64
C SER A 2 -12.98 4.35 14.58
N SER A 3 -13.29 3.17 15.03
CA SER A 3 -12.36 2.07 14.96
C SER A 3 -11.99 1.76 13.54
N LYS A 4 -12.86 2.07 12.61
CA LYS A 4 -12.57 1.85 11.21
C LYS A 4 -11.35 2.61 10.76
N SER A 5 -11.21 3.84 11.20
CA SER A 5 -10.04 4.64 10.86
C SER A 5 -8.77 4.03 11.38
N LEU A 6 -8.82 3.54 12.60
CA LEU A 6 -7.64 2.92 13.19
C LEU A 6 -7.27 1.65 12.48
N LEU A 7 -8.27 0.84 12.12
CA LEU A 7 -7.99 -0.37 11.39
C LEU A 7 -7.42 -0.09 10.02
N HIS A 8 -7.94 0.92 9.38
CA HIS A 8 -7.45 1.29 8.05
C HIS A 8 -6.00 1.75 8.12
N GLN A 9 -5.67 2.56 9.13
CA GLN A 9 -4.30 3.02 9.32
C GLN A 9 -3.35 1.85 9.57
N ALA A 10 -3.78 0.91 10.39
CA ALA A 10 -2.96 -0.26 10.66
C ALA A 10 -2.69 -1.05 9.40
N LYS A 11 -3.70 -1.20 8.57
CA LYS A 11 -3.53 -1.91 7.31
C LYS A 11 -2.59 -1.17 6.38
N LEU A 12 -2.71 0.13 6.30
CA LEU A 12 -1.82 0.92 5.47
C LEU A 12 -0.38 0.77 5.92
N ASN A 13 -0.14 0.84 7.21
CA ASN A 13 1.21 0.67 7.73
C ASN A 13 1.76 -0.71 7.43
N GLU A 14 0.91 -1.70 7.53
CA GLU A 14 1.30 -3.06 7.22
C GLU A 14 1.72 -3.17 5.76
N TRP A 15 0.97 -2.56 4.87
CA TRP A 15 1.29 -2.64 3.45
C TRP A 15 2.50 -1.81 3.07
N ILE A 16 2.76 -0.73 3.80
CA ILE A 16 3.98 0.03 3.58
C ILE A 16 5.18 -0.87 3.83
N SER A 17 5.14 -1.63 4.91
CA SER A 17 6.21 -2.59 5.19
C SER A 17 6.31 -3.65 4.11
N ARG A 18 5.18 -4.12 3.62
CA ARG A 18 5.18 -5.13 2.58
C ARG A 18 5.78 -4.61 1.28
N PHE A 19 5.48 -3.37 0.93
CA PHE A 19 6.06 -2.80 -0.27
C PHE A 19 7.57 -2.67 -0.14
N ALA A 20 8.04 -2.28 1.02
CA ALA A 20 9.47 -2.18 1.25
C ALA A 20 10.12 -3.55 1.16
N ASP A 21 9.46 -4.57 1.68
CA ASP A 21 9.96 -5.92 1.63
C ASP A 21 10.04 -6.41 0.19
N GLN A 22 9.04 -6.11 -0.60
CA GLN A 22 9.04 -6.53 -2.00
C GLN A 22 10.21 -5.88 -2.75
N LYS A 23 10.45 -4.62 -2.51
CA LYS A 23 11.56 -3.93 -3.14
C LYS A 23 12.90 -4.52 -2.74
N ALA A 24 13.04 -4.80 -1.45
CA ALA A 24 14.28 -5.35 -0.94
C ALA A 24 14.53 -6.76 -1.45
N SER A 25 13.47 -7.48 -1.76
CA SER A 25 13.61 -8.86 -2.20
C SER A 25 14.16 -8.98 -3.60
N GLY A 26 13.99 -7.96 -4.41
CA GLY A 26 14.41 -8.01 -5.79
C GLY A 26 13.50 -8.84 -6.68
N LEU A 27 12.39 -9.32 -6.14
CA LEU A 27 11.47 -10.13 -6.92
C LEU A 27 10.46 -9.25 -7.63
N THR A 28 9.88 -9.80 -8.68
CA THR A 28 8.77 -9.10 -9.31
C THR A 28 7.56 -9.15 -8.38
N VAL A 29 6.58 -8.29 -8.64
CA VAL A 29 5.38 -8.27 -7.83
C VAL A 29 4.70 -9.63 -7.84
N VAL A 30 4.62 -10.24 -9.02
CA VAL A 30 3.97 -11.53 -9.14
C VAL A 30 4.66 -12.59 -8.29
N GLU A 31 5.97 -12.65 -8.38
CA GLU A 31 6.70 -13.66 -7.64
C GLU A 31 6.66 -13.41 -6.15
N TRP A 32 6.80 -12.14 -5.76
CA TRP A 32 6.75 -11.80 -4.35
C TRP A 32 5.40 -12.14 -3.75
N CYS A 33 4.32 -11.84 -4.48
CA CYS A 33 2.99 -12.16 -4.00
C CYS A 33 2.79 -13.66 -3.86
N LYS A 34 3.32 -14.41 -4.80
CA LYS A 34 3.23 -15.86 -4.72
C LYS A 34 3.93 -16.39 -3.47
N GLN A 35 5.13 -15.90 -3.22
CA GLN A 35 5.90 -16.38 -2.08
C GLN A 35 5.25 -16.01 -0.77
N ASN A 36 4.53 -14.91 -0.73
CA ASN A 36 3.88 -14.46 0.49
C ASN A 36 2.42 -14.84 0.56
N ASN A 37 1.98 -15.65 -0.40
CA ASN A 37 0.60 -16.11 -0.40
C ASN A 37 -0.38 -14.96 -0.46
N LEU A 38 -0.05 -13.94 -1.23
CA LEU A 38 -0.89 -12.77 -1.36
C LEU A 38 -1.39 -12.64 -2.78
N SER A 39 -2.50 -11.96 -2.92
CA SER A 39 -3.09 -11.73 -4.22
C SER A 39 -2.48 -10.48 -4.85
N GLU A 40 -2.19 -10.55 -6.14
CA GLU A 40 -1.72 -9.37 -6.86
C GLU A 40 -2.76 -8.27 -6.81
N TYR A 41 -4.01 -8.68 -6.84
CA TYR A 41 -5.10 -7.71 -6.79
C TYR A 41 -5.03 -6.88 -5.52
N LYS A 42 -4.79 -7.53 -4.39
CA LYS A 42 -4.66 -6.82 -3.13
C LYS A 42 -3.43 -5.92 -3.12
N TYR A 43 -2.34 -6.41 -3.68
CA TYR A 43 -1.11 -5.63 -3.74
C TYR A 43 -1.35 -4.32 -4.46
N PHE A 44 -1.96 -4.38 -5.63
CA PHE A 44 -2.18 -3.18 -6.41
C PHE A 44 -3.27 -2.29 -5.82
N TYR A 45 -4.24 -2.90 -5.18
CA TYR A 45 -5.28 -2.14 -4.51
C TYR A 45 -4.69 -1.25 -3.41
N TRP A 46 -3.86 -1.84 -2.56
CA TRP A 46 -3.27 -1.08 -1.46
C TRP A 46 -2.22 -0.10 -1.96
N LYS A 47 -1.51 -0.46 -3.00
CA LYS A 47 -0.54 0.45 -3.56
C LYS A 47 -1.22 1.70 -4.10
N ARG A 48 -2.34 1.52 -4.74
CA ARG A 48 -3.10 2.64 -5.25
C ARG A 48 -3.62 3.52 -4.14
N LEU A 49 -4.15 2.92 -3.09
CA LEU A 49 -4.65 3.68 -1.95
C LEU A 49 -3.55 4.50 -1.30
N LEU A 50 -2.39 3.91 -1.13
CA LEU A 50 -1.28 4.63 -0.54
C LEU A 50 -0.86 5.78 -1.41
N LYS A 51 -0.85 5.57 -2.70
CA LYS A 51 -0.45 6.63 -3.62
C LYS A 51 -1.44 7.78 -3.56
N GLU A 52 -2.71 7.48 -3.48
CA GLU A 52 -3.73 8.52 -3.41
C GLU A 52 -3.61 9.32 -2.13
N GLU A 53 -3.40 8.64 -1.03
CA GLU A 53 -3.25 9.33 0.24
C GLU A 53 -2.01 10.20 0.28
N ALA A 54 -0.93 9.68 -0.28
CA ALA A 54 0.30 10.45 -0.31
C ALA A 54 0.13 11.70 -1.17
N ILE A 55 -0.57 11.58 -2.26
CA ILE A 55 -0.82 12.71 -3.13
C ILE A 55 -1.65 13.75 -2.41
N GLU A 56 -2.67 13.30 -1.71
CA GLU A 56 -3.51 14.22 -0.95
C GLU A 56 -2.71 15.01 0.06
N GLN A 57 -1.82 14.34 0.75
CA GLN A 57 -1.04 15.00 1.79
C GLN A 57 0.06 15.86 1.21
N ALA A 58 0.68 15.38 0.15
CA ALA A 58 1.83 16.08 -0.40
C ALA A 58 1.42 17.26 -1.28
N LEU A 59 0.28 17.17 -1.91
CA LEU A 59 -0.14 18.21 -2.84
C LEU A 59 -1.54 18.67 -2.57
N PRO A 60 -1.71 19.40 -1.51
CA PRO A 60 -3.06 19.82 -1.12
C PRO A 60 -3.70 20.72 -2.11
N ASP A 61 -2.92 21.43 -2.84
CA ASP A 61 -3.48 22.39 -3.74
C ASP A 61 -3.49 21.99 -5.15
N ILE A 62 -3.57 20.79 -5.38
CA ILE A 62 -3.61 20.35 -6.71
C ILE A 62 -4.73 20.93 -7.41
N VAL A 63 -4.46 21.66 -8.36
CA VAL A 63 -5.51 22.23 -9.08
C VAL A 63 -5.38 21.84 -10.47
N PRO A 64 -6.21 21.11 -10.95
CA PRO A 64 -6.15 20.70 -12.34
C PRO A 64 -6.41 21.82 -13.28
#